data_ba4c11766decb520a2fd066e372726d4
#
_entry.id   ba4c11766decb520a2fd066e372726d4
#
_cell.length_a   1.000
_cell.length_b   1.000
_cell.length_c   1.000
_cell.angle_alpha   90.00
_cell.angle_beta   90.00
_cell.angle_gamma   90.00
#
_symmetry.space_group_name_H-M   'P 1'
#
loop_
_entity.id
_entity.type
_entity.pdbx_description
1 polymer ?
#
loop_
_entity_poly.entity_id
_entity_poly.type
_entity_poly.pdbx_seq_one_letter_code
_entity_poly.pdbx_strand_id
1 'polypeptide(L)'
;VGFFYKELASYADYSTAQTLGSNWKKGLRVTDESSCYSTMVLMKNQRIGFLYEVRGQNDGYDIEFKSLSLKAITNGEYDILPYVDRSKYVVDAAKAHQTKAPLAVKKSK
;
A
#
# COMPACT_ATOMS: atom_id res chain seq x y z
N VAL A 1 14.31 4.57 -1.48
CA VAL A 1 12.84 4.51 -1.51
C VAL A 1 12.35 3.33 -0.66
N GLY A 2 11.29 3.55 0.04
CA GLY A 2 10.70 2.52 0.88
C GLY A 2 9.21 2.75 1.05
N PHE A 3 8.58 1.82 1.76
CA PHE A 3 7.16 1.88 2.01
C PHE A 3 6.87 2.27 3.44
N PHE A 4 5.81 3.01 3.61
CA PHE A 4 5.17 3.24 4.88
C PHE A 4 3.75 2.74 4.77
N TYR A 5 3.19 2.28 5.85
CA TYR A 5 1.83 1.76 5.82
C TYR A 5 1.07 2.15 7.08
N LYS A 6 -0.25 2.11 6.97
CA LYS A 6 -1.14 2.50 8.05
C LYS A 6 -2.44 1.73 7.90
N GLU A 7 -2.97 1.28 9.01
CA GLU A 7 -4.28 0.66 9.03
C GLU A 7 -5.35 1.73 9.14
N LEU A 8 -6.35 1.67 8.28
CA LEU A 8 -7.50 2.56 8.32
C LEU A 8 -8.67 1.77 8.91
N ALA A 9 -8.62 1.57 10.22
CA ALA A 9 -9.59 0.71 10.91
C ALA A 9 -10.93 1.40 11.11
N SER A 10 -10.94 2.72 11.22
CA SER A 10 -12.17 3.48 11.43
C SER A 10 -12.12 4.78 10.65
N TYR A 11 -13.29 5.42 10.53
CA TYR A 11 -13.38 6.71 9.84
C TYR A 11 -12.46 7.76 10.49
N ALA A 12 -12.29 7.71 11.80
CA ALA A 12 -11.43 8.64 12.51
C ALA A 12 -9.98 8.60 12.04
N ASP A 13 -9.53 7.46 11.51
CA ASP A 13 -8.14 7.29 11.08
C ASP A 13 -7.81 8.05 9.79
N TYR A 14 -8.81 8.49 9.04
CA TYR A 14 -8.55 9.14 7.76
C TYR A 14 -9.50 10.30 7.46
N SER A 15 -10.31 10.71 8.42
CA SER A 15 -11.35 11.73 8.19
C SER A 15 -10.83 13.15 8.07
N THR A 16 -9.62 13.41 8.52
CA THR A 16 -8.99 14.73 8.40
C THR A 16 -7.58 14.58 7.86
N ALA A 17 -7.02 15.68 7.35
CA ALA A 17 -5.63 15.65 6.88
C ALA A 17 -4.67 15.28 8.01
N GLN A 18 -4.95 15.74 9.22
CA GLN A 18 -4.10 15.45 10.37
C GLN A 18 -4.13 13.95 10.72
N THR A 19 -5.32 13.35 10.80
CA THR A 19 -5.41 11.93 11.13
C THR A 19 -4.89 11.06 10.00
N LEU A 20 -5.13 11.44 8.76
CA LEU A 20 -4.60 10.70 7.61
C LEU A 20 -3.07 10.73 7.59
N GLY A 21 -2.47 11.83 7.99
CA GLY A 21 -1.01 11.98 8.01
C GLY A 21 -0.31 11.38 9.23
N SER A 22 -1.06 10.83 10.18
CA SER A 22 -0.50 10.36 11.45
C SER A 22 -0.38 8.85 11.52
N ASN A 23 0.51 8.38 12.41
CA ASN A 23 0.61 6.95 12.78
C ASN A 23 1.02 6.03 11.65
N TRP A 24 1.85 6.52 10.73
CA TRP A 24 2.42 5.68 9.68
C TRP A 24 3.54 4.82 10.25
N LYS A 25 3.56 3.56 9.85
CA LYS A 25 4.61 2.62 10.23
C LYS A 25 5.60 2.47 9.09
N LYS A 26 6.85 2.24 9.45
CA LYS A 26 7.90 2.03 8.48
C LYS A 26 7.86 0.59 7.99
N GLY A 27 7.72 0.42 6.68
CA GLY A 27 7.70 -0.88 6.05
C GLY A 27 8.99 -1.21 5.32
N LEU A 28 8.85 -1.99 4.24
CA LEU A 28 9.98 -2.45 3.44
C LEU A 28 10.76 -1.29 2.83
N ARG A 29 12.09 -1.34 2.97
CA ARG A 29 12.97 -0.47 2.22
C ARG A 29 13.36 -1.18 0.93
N VAL A 30 13.05 -0.58 -0.20
CA VAL A 30 13.26 -1.20 -1.51
C VAL A 30 14.69 -1.06 -1.97
N THR A 31 15.26 0.12 -1.82
CA THR A 31 16.64 0.38 -2.19
C THR A 31 17.21 1.51 -1.36
N ASP A 32 18.52 1.47 -1.12
CA ASP A 32 19.26 2.55 -0.47
C ASP A 32 19.76 3.57 -1.48
N GLU A 33 19.67 3.27 -2.76
CA GLU A 33 20.13 4.18 -3.80
C GLU A 33 19.15 5.34 -3.96
N SER A 34 19.65 6.42 -4.55
CA SER A 34 18.82 7.59 -4.84
C SER A 34 17.67 7.21 -5.76
N SER A 35 16.50 7.63 -5.38
CA SER A 35 15.28 7.40 -6.16
C SER A 35 14.52 8.70 -6.32
N CYS A 36 13.74 8.80 -7.37
CA CYS A 36 12.98 10.00 -7.64
C CYS A 36 11.49 9.68 -7.64
N TYR A 37 10.91 9.51 -8.81
CA TYR A 37 9.46 9.28 -8.90
C TYR A 37 9.09 7.82 -8.73
N SER A 38 7.94 7.58 -8.17
CA SER A 38 7.44 6.21 -8.01
C SER A 38 5.92 6.19 -8.11
N THR A 39 5.41 5.02 -8.45
CA THR A 39 3.97 4.77 -8.43
C THR A 39 3.73 3.31 -8.10
N MET A 40 2.53 3.00 -7.61
CA MET A 40 2.17 1.63 -7.29
C MET A 40 0.73 1.35 -7.69
N VAL A 41 0.44 0.07 -7.90
CA VAL A 41 -0.88 -0.40 -8.28
C VAL A 41 -1.14 -1.77 -7.67
N LEU A 42 -2.38 -2.01 -7.28
CA LEU A 42 -2.81 -3.34 -6.89
C LEU A 42 -3.13 -4.14 -8.15
N MET A 43 -2.37 -5.19 -8.39
CA MET A 43 -2.53 -6.02 -9.58
C MET A 43 -3.58 -7.10 -9.37
N LYS A 44 -4.04 -7.71 -10.48
CA LYS A 44 -5.06 -8.75 -10.43
C LYS A 44 -4.67 -9.97 -9.61
N ASN A 45 -3.37 -10.24 -9.53
CA ASN A 45 -2.87 -11.38 -8.76
C ASN A 45 -2.74 -11.06 -7.26
N GLN A 46 -3.33 -9.95 -6.81
CA GLN A 46 -3.28 -9.51 -5.42
C GLN A 46 -1.91 -9.04 -4.97
N ARG A 47 -1.00 -8.84 -5.88
CA ARG A 47 0.31 -8.28 -5.57
C ARG A 47 0.35 -6.79 -5.86
N ILE A 48 1.31 -6.12 -5.24
CA ILE A 48 1.51 -4.69 -5.46
C ILE A 48 2.60 -4.52 -6.52
N GLY A 49 2.22 -3.90 -7.64
CA GLY A 49 3.20 -3.51 -8.65
C GLY A 49 3.81 -2.18 -8.27
N PHE A 50 5.12 -2.11 -8.18
CA PHE A 50 5.83 -0.90 -7.79
C PHE A 50 6.84 -0.52 -8.87
N LEU A 51 6.61 0.63 -9.49
CA LEU A 51 7.47 1.17 -10.52
C LEU A 51 8.16 2.40 -9.97
N TYR A 52 9.49 2.46 -10.07
CA TYR A 52 10.24 3.56 -9.49
C TYR A 52 11.50 3.86 -10.26
N GLU A 53 11.94 5.09 -10.15
CA GLU A 53 13.21 5.52 -10.70
C GLU A 53 14.30 5.26 -9.67
N VAL A 54 15.44 4.74 -10.14
CA VAL A 54 16.60 4.53 -9.30
C VAL A 54 17.81 5.07 -10.07
N ARG A 55 18.79 5.59 -9.34
CA ARG A 55 19.95 6.20 -9.99
C ARG A 55 20.69 5.18 -10.83
N GLY A 56 20.81 5.50 -12.10
CA GLY A 56 21.54 4.70 -13.07
C GLY A 56 23.03 4.98 -13.08
N GLN A 57 23.74 4.25 -13.92
CA GLN A 57 25.21 4.34 -13.96
C GLN A 57 25.74 5.56 -14.68
N ASN A 58 24.94 6.21 -15.54
CA ASN A 58 25.39 7.28 -16.41
C ASN A 58 24.68 8.60 -16.14
N ASP A 59 24.66 9.01 -14.88
CA ASP A 59 24.04 10.27 -14.45
C ASP A 59 22.55 10.42 -14.76
N GLY A 60 21.90 9.34 -15.08
CA GLY A 60 20.44 9.32 -15.29
C GLY A 60 19.77 8.45 -14.26
N TYR A 61 18.49 8.21 -14.47
CA TYR A 61 17.72 7.29 -13.67
C TYR A 61 17.25 6.13 -14.53
N ASP A 62 17.39 4.92 -14.00
CA ASP A 62 16.79 3.74 -14.58
C ASP A 62 15.41 3.56 -14.00
N ILE A 63 14.56 2.84 -14.71
CA ILE A 63 13.22 2.51 -14.21
C ILE A 63 13.20 1.05 -13.85
N GLU A 64 12.83 0.77 -12.61
CA GLU A 64 12.71 -0.61 -12.14
C GLU A 64 11.29 -0.91 -11.74
N PHE A 65 10.90 -2.15 -11.93
CA PHE A 65 9.59 -2.66 -11.53
C PHE A 65 9.77 -3.81 -10.56
N LYS A 66 9.01 -3.79 -9.48
CA LYS A 66 8.96 -4.91 -8.54
C LYS A 66 7.53 -5.33 -8.30
N SER A 67 7.32 -6.63 -8.21
CA SER A 67 6.07 -7.22 -7.77
C SER A 67 6.23 -7.64 -6.33
N LEU A 68 5.48 -7.04 -5.43
CA LEU A 68 5.65 -7.23 -4.00
C LEU A 68 4.34 -7.68 -3.37
N SER A 69 4.43 -8.54 -2.35
CA SER A 69 3.25 -8.87 -1.57
C SER A 69 3.03 -7.82 -0.48
N LEU A 70 1.80 -7.68 -0.03
CA LEU A 70 1.52 -6.81 1.12
C LEU A 70 2.27 -7.30 2.35
N LYS A 71 2.42 -8.62 2.46
CA LYS A 71 3.20 -9.21 3.56
C LYS A 71 4.64 -8.71 3.56
N ALA A 72 5.26 -8.68 2.38
CA ALA A 72 6.64 -8.18 2.26
C ALA A 72 6.72 -6.69 2.59
N ILE A 73 5.78 -5.90 2.07
CA ILE A 73 5.76 -4.45 2.28
C ILE A 73 5.61 -4.10 3.75
N THR A 74 4.83 -4.87 4.49
CA THR A 74 4.51 -4.58 5.89
C THR A 74 5.37 -5.39 6.88
N ASN A 75 6.46 -5.97 6.40
CA ASN A 75 7.36 -6.80 7.23
C ASN A 75 6.61 -7.93 7.96
N GLY A 76 5.64 -8.51 7.28
CA GLY A 76 4.89 -9.65 7.80
C GLY A 76 3.65 -9.30 8.60
N GLU A 77 3.37 -8.01 8.82
CA GLU A 77 2.25 -7.62 9.69
C GLU A 77 0.88 -7.83 9.04
N TYR A 78 0.79 -7.58 7.74
CA TYR A 78 -0.48 -7.72 7.02
C TYR A 78 -0.32 -8.58 5.78
N ASP A 79 -1.40 -9.17 5.34
CA ASP A 79 -1.45 -9.86 4.07
C ASP A 79 -2.79 -9.58 3.41
N ILE A 80 -2.84 -9.67 2.08
CA ILE A 80 -4.08 -9.44 1.36
C ILE A 80 -4.97 -10.68 1.50
N LEU A 81 -6.25 -10.42 1.79
CA LEU A 81 -7.23 -11.48 1.85
C LEU A 81 -7.41 -12.12 0.47
N PRO A 82 -7.80 -13.38 0.41
CA PRO A 82 -8.24 -13.98 -0.85
C PRO A 82 -9.32 -13.12 -1.52
N TYR A 83 -9.55 -13.35 -2.80
CA TYR A 83 -10.51 -12.58 -3.57
C TYR A 83 -11.84 -12.42 -2.82
N VAL A 84 -12.30 -11.18 -2.79
CA VAL A 84 -13.57 -10.82 -2.18
C VAL A 84 -14.40 -10.11 -3.24
N ASP A 85 -15.64 -10.54 -3.42
CA ASP A 85 -16.56 -9.87 -4.32
C ASP A 85 -17.05 -8.57 -3.69
N ARG A 86 -16.45 -7.48 -4.11
CA ARG A 86 -16.74 -6.15 -3.55
C ARG A 86 -18.08 -5.56 -3.99
N SER A 87 -18.74 -6.18 -4.97
CA SER A 87 -20.03 -5.68 -5.41
C SER A 87 -21.10 -5.76 -4.31
N LYS A 88 -20.85 -6.60 -3.30
CA LYS A 88 -21.75 -6.72 -2.17
C LYS A 88 -21.64 -5.57 -1.18
N TYR A 89 -20.56 -4.81 -1.29
CA TYR A 89 -20.28 -3.75 -0.32
C TYR A 89 -20.58 -2.42 -0.97
N VAL A 90 -21.65 -1.86 -0.63
CA VAL A 90 -21.98 -0.72 -1.20
C VAL A 90 -21.90 0.36 -0.96
N VAL A 91 -22.08 1.03 -1.68
CA VAL A 91 -21.80 2.00 -2.26
C VAL A 91 -22.69 3.17 -2.33
N ASP A 92 -23.20 3.46 -1.22
CA ASP A 92 -23.73 4.78 -0.95
C ASP A 92 -22.54 5.66 -0.62
N ALA A 93 -22.31 6.70 -1.40
CA ALA A 93 -21.17 7.59 -1.21
C ALA A 93 -21.13 8.19 0.20
N ALA A 94 -22.30 8.43 0.80
CA ALA A 94 -22.37 8.97 2.16
C ALA A 94 -21.96 7.98 3.23
N LYS A 95 -21.92 6.68 2.91
CA LYS A 95 -21.60 5.62 3.85
C LYS A 95 -20.40 4.79 3.43
N ALA A 96 -19.69 5.19 2.38
CA ALA A 96 -18.60 4.41 1.82
C ALA A 96 -17.53 4.05 2.86
N HIS A 97 -17.30 4.94 3.82
CA HIS A 97 -16.32 4.71 4.90
C HIS A 97 -16.82 3.73 5.95
N GLN A 98 -18.09 3.36 5.92
CA GLN A 98 -18.70 2.46 6.91
C GLN A 98 -18.84 1.03 6.40
N THR A 99 -18.88 0.85 5.07
CA THR A 99 -19.19 -0.44 4.47
C THR A 99 -18.17 -0.81 3.41
N LYS A 100 -16.92 -0.98 3.81
CA LYS A 100 -15.88 -1.38 2.88
C LYS A 100 -15.65 -2.88 2.91
N ALA A 101 -15.47 -3.47 1.73
CA ALA A 101 -14.97 -4.83 1.66
C ALA A 101 -13.55 -4.86 2.23
N PRO A 102 -13.24 -5.79 3.13
CA PRO A 102 -11.88 -5.89 3.63
C PRO A 102 -10.93 -6.29 2.52
N LEU A 103 -9.77 -5.63 2.44
CA LEU A 103 -8.73 -5.94 1.49
C LEU A 103 -7.61 -6.74 2.12
N ALA A 104 -7.32 -6.48 3.37
CA ALA A 104 -6.20 -7.07 4.06
C ALA A 104 -6.58 -7.46 5.48
N VAL A 105 -5.80 -8.34 6.05
CA VAL A 105 -5.99 -8.80 7.42
C VAL A 105 -4.66 -8.77 8.16
N LYS A 106 -4.71 -8.43 9.43
CA LYS A 106 -3.52 -8.45 10.27
C LYS A 106 -3.18 -9.91 10.61
N LYS A 107 -1.93 -10.29 10.34
CA LYS A 107 -1.48 -11.64 10.66
C LYS A 107 -1.05 -11.73 12.12
N SER A 108 -1.37 -12.85 12.72
CA SER A 108 -0.85 -13.19 14.04
C SER A 108 0.64 -13.52 13.92
N LYS A 109 1.39 -13.07 14.88
CA LYS A 109 2.82 -13.41 14.92
C LYS A 109 3.01 -14.76 15.55
#